data_74973a79621b7da9ed67f5a65db6bbc5
#
_entry.id   74973a79621b7da9ed67f5a65db6bbc5
#
_cell.length_a   1.000
_cell.length_b   1.000
_cell.length_c   1.000
_cell.angle_alpha   90.00
_cell.angle_beta   90.00
_cell.angle_gamma   90.00
#
_symmetry.space_group_name_H-M   'P 1'
#
loop_
_entity.id
_entity.type
_entity.pdbx_description
1 polymer ?
#
loop_
_entity_poly.entity_id
_entity_poly.type
_entity_poly.pdbx_seq_one_letter_code
_entity_poly.pdbx_strand_id
1 'polypeptide(L)'
;MKKFSLICVAIAVFFLLVLPVQAEDLNVGMKASDWSFKDADGKDFTMNSWAGKVLLVNYVDPDESDLNEHFTEAMKKAKDDGLLTSEKYKGIGIVDCAATWKPNFLIRTIAGQKAKKYKTVILFDYDATLRKAWGLKKDTANVILLDKNQVCRAIVRGRVPDDQVQPLVQMAIDLQGE
;
A
#
# COMPACT_ATOMS: atom_id res chain seq x y z
N MET A 1 77.36 2.21 13.45
CA MET A 1 76.21 2.85 14.11
C MET A 1 75.09 2.95 13.05
N LYS A 2 74.11 2.06 13.12
CA LYS A 2 73.02 1.98 12.13
C LYS A 2 71.79 2.78 12.69
N LYS A 3 71.39 3.83 11.96
CA LYS A 3 70.18 4.59 12.28
C LYS A 3 68.97 3.85 11.76
N PHE A 4 68.11 3.39 12.66
CA PHE A 4 66.76 2.87 12.33
C PHE A 4 65.84 4.08 12.11
N SER A 5 65.31 4.21 10.87
CA SER A 5 64.27 5.18 10.56
C SER A 5 62.92 4.52 10.78
N LEU A 6 62.16 5.03 11.73
CA LEU A 6 60.81 4.55 12.06
C LEU A 6 59.81 5.27 11.12
N ILE A 7 59.30 4.55 10.14
CA ILE A 7 58.20 5.03 9.28
C ILE A 7 56.89 4.73 10.01
N CYS A 8 56.28 5.74 10.57
CA CYS A 8 54.89 5.65 11.06
C CYS A 8 53.92 5.72 9.87
N VAL A 9 53.33 4.56 9.50
CA VAL A 9 52.22 4.49 8.56
C VAL A 9 50.93 4.80 9.33
N ALA A 10 50.39 6.01 9.15
CA ALA A 10 49.08 6.37 9.68
C ALA A 10 48.00 5.81 8.76
N ILE A 11 47.35 4.73 9.17
CA ILE A 11 46.17 4.17 8.51
C ILE A 11 44.96 5.03 8.95
N ALA A 12 44.52 5.96 8.10
CA ALA A 12 43.26 6.67 8.27
C ALA A 12 42.10 5.72 7.94
N VAL A 13 41.48 5.14 8.94
CA VAL A 13 40.23 4.38 8.79
C VAL A 13 39.10 5.37 8.54
N PHE A 14 38.70 5.47 7.28
CA PHE A 14 37.51 6.26 6.90
C PHE A 14 36.27 5.47 7.28
N PHE A 15 35.72 5.75 8.46
CA PHE A 15 34.42 5.20 8.90
C PHE A 15 33.34 5.87 8.07
N LEU A 16 32.88 5.22 6.98
CA LEU A 16 31.66 5.59 6.28
C LEU A 16 30.49 5.39 7.24
N LEU A 17 30.03 6.46 7.86
CA LEU A 17 28.75 6.50 8.58
C LEU A 17 27.63 6.27 7.54
N VAL A 18 27.22 5.03 7.36
CA VAL A 18 25.99 4.70 6.68
C VAL A 18 24.85 5.10 7.61
N LEU A 19 24.34 6.32 7.43
CA LEU A 19 23.12 6.74 8.11
C LEU A 19 21.98 5.83 7.60
N PRO A 20 21.15 5.27 8.49
CA PRO A 20 19.97 4.55 8.05
C PRO A 20 19.09 5.53 7.29
N VAL A 21 18.88 5.29 6.00
CA VAL A 21 17.85 5.98 5.22
C VAL A 21 16.51 5.54 5.82
N GLN A 22 15.94 6.39 6.64
CA GLN A 22 14.55 6.18 7.05
C GLN A 22 13.68 6.30 5.80
N ALA A 23 12.88 5.27 5.53
CA ALA A 23 11.90 5.35 4.46
C ALA A 23 10.97 6.52 4.78
N GLU A 24 10.88 7.46 3.85
CA GLU A 24 9.96 8.59 3.98
C GLU A 24 8.53 8.08 3.80
N ASP A 25 7.60 8.55 4.64
CA ASP A 25 6.18 8.21 4.53
C ASP A 25 5.66 8.54 3.13
N LEU A 26 4.84 7.65 2.56
CA LEU A 26 4.24 7.89 1.26
C LEU A 26 3.32 9.10 1.29
N ASN A 27 3.56 10.07 0.41
CA ASN A 27 2.78 11.28 0.24
C ASN A 27 2.39 11.49 -1.22
N VAL A 28 1.41 12.36 -1.46
CA VAL A 28 0.97 12.73 -2.81
C VAL A 28 2.16 13.25 -3.63
N GLY A 29 2.30 12.76 -4.86
CA GLY A 29 3.40 13.07 -5.77
C GLY A 29 4.61 12.14 -5.64
N MET A 30 4.70 11.30 -4.60
CA MET A 30 5.79 10.35 -4.43
C MET A 30 5.49 9.03 -5.15
N LYS A 31 6.52 8.40 -5.68
CA LYS A 31 6.43 7.03 -6.18
C LYS A 31 6.33 6.06 -5.01
N ALA A 32 5.32 5.20 -5.04
CA ALA A 32 5.14 4.17 -4.02
C ALA A 32 6.25 3.12 -4.09
N SER A 33 6.75 2.69 -2.94
CA SER A 33 7.73 1.59 -2.86
C SER A 33 7.06 0.25 -3.16
N ASP A 34 7.86 -0.70 -3.67
CA ASP A 34 7.40 -2.04 -4.01
C ASP A 34 6.95 -2.83 -2.77
N TRP A 35 6.05 -3.77 -3.00
CA TRP A 35 5.58 -4.73 -2.01
C TRP A 35 5.28 -6.09 -2.66
N SER A 36 5.22 -7.13 -1.83
CA SER A 36 4.83 -8.49 -2.23
C SER A 36 4.04 -9.14 -1.10
N PHE A 37 2.82 -9.60 -1.41
CA PHE A 37 1.92 -10.27 -0.47
C PHE A 37 1.20 -11.44 -1.13
N LYS A 38 0.64 -12.33 -0.29
CA LYS A 38 -0.18 -13.47 -0.73
C LYS A 38 -1.65 -13.20 -0.48
N ASP A 39 -2.50 -13.79 -1.34
CA ASP A 39 -3.93 -13.91 -1.10
C ASP A 39 -4.28 -15.10 -0.19
N ALA A 40 -5.58 -15.35 0.02
CA ALA A 40 -6.06 -16.46 0.86
C ALA A 40 -5.67 -17.84 0.32
N ASP A 41 -5.47 -17.98 -0.98
CA ASP A 41 -5.11 -19.24 -1.66
C ASP A 41 -3.58 -19.42 -1.73
N GLY A 42 -2.80 -18.47 -1.21
CA GLY A 42 -1.35 -18.49 -1.17
C GLY A 42 -0.69 -18.03 -2.46
N LYS A 43 -1.44 -17.45 -3.39
CA LYS A 43 -0.91 -16.87 -4.64
C LYS A 43 -0.20 -15.56 -4.35
N ASP A 44 1.00 -15.42 -4.90
CA ASP A 44 1.81 -14.20 -4.76
C ASP A 44 1.31 -13.09 -5.69
N PHE A 45 1.29 -11.87 -5.14
CA PHE A 45 1.03 -10.63 -5.85
C PHE A 45 2.07 -9.58 -5.44
N THR A 46 2.46 -8.76 -6.40
CA THR A 46 3.38 -7.66 -6.21
C THR A 46 2.77 -6.36 -6.74
N MET A 47 3.39 -5.22 -6.46
CA MET A 47 3.02 -3.95 -7.09
C MET A 47 2.93 -4.10 -8.63
N ASN A 48 3.84 -4.86 -9.24
CA ASN A 48 3.90 -5.06 -10.69
C ASN A 48 2.82 -6.00 -11.25
N SER A 49 2.05 -6.72 -10.40
CA SER A 49 0.93 -7.56 -10.87
C SER A 49 -0.13 -6.74 -11.60
N TRP A 50 -0.15 -5.43 -11.40
CA TRP A 50 -1.10 -4.49 -12.04
C TRP A 50 -0.37 -3.29 -12.66
N ALA A 51 0.85 -3.50 -13.16
CA ALA A 51 1.60 -2.46 -13.86
C ALA A 51 0.78 -1.83 -15.00
N GLY A 52 0.88 -0.51 -15.14
CA GLY A 52 0.15 0.26 -16.15
C GLY A 52 -1.32 0.53 -15.85
N LYS A 53 -1.82 0.13 -14.66
CA LYS A 53 -3.19 0.44 -14.23
C LYS A 53 -3.20 1.48 -13.11
N VAL A 54 -4.26 2.26 -13.05
CA VAL A 54 -4.61 3.01 -11.84
C VAL A 54 -4.93 1.99 -10.75
N LEU A 55 -4.27 2.09 -9.61
CA LEU A 55 -4.38 1.14 -8.50
C LEU A 55 -4.99 1.82 -7.28
N LEU A 56 -6.14 1.33 -6.84
CA LEU A 56 -6.71 1.69 -5.53
C LEU A 56 -6.31 0.63 -4.51
N VAL A 57 -5.59 1.04 -3.48
CA VAL A 57 -5.20 0.20 -2.34
C VAL A 57 -6.02 0.59 -1.12
N ASN A 58 -6.84 -0.35 -0.61
CA ASN A 58 -7.47 -0.25 0.70
C ASN A 58 -6.64 -1.05 1.70
N TYR A 59 -5.80 -0.37 2.48
CA TYR A 59 -5.02 -0.98 3.55
C TYR A 59 -5.77 -0.85 4.87
N VAL A 60 -6.16 -1.96 5.49
CA VAL A 60 -7.18 -1.93 6.53
C VAL A 60 -6.85 -2.85 7.71
N ASP A 61 -7.06 -2.33 8.93
CA ASP A 61 -7.19 -3.14 10.13
C ASP A 61 -8.45 -4.05 10.00
N PRO A 62 -8.36 -5.36 10.28
CA PRO A 62 -9.52 -6.26 10.26
C PRO A 62 -10.71 -5.78 11.10
N ASP A 63 -10.45 -5.08 12.21
CA ASP A 63 -11.49 -4.56 13.11
C ASP A 63 -12.20 -3.32 12.55
N GLU A 64 -11.54 -2.60 11.63
CA GLU A 64 -12.04 -1.39 10.97
C GLU A 64 -12.44 -1.64 9.50
N SER A 65 -12.72 -2.90 9.17
CA SER A 65 -12.91 -3.34 7.77
C SER A 65 -14.12 -2.74 7.06
N ASP A 66 -15.06 -2.13 7.78
CA ASP A 66 -16.26 -1.47 7.23
C ASP A 66 -16.18 0.06 7.25
N LEU A 67 -15.10 0.64 7.81
CA LEU A 67 -14.95 2.08 8.01
C LEU A 67 -15.16 2.89 6.73
N ASN A 68 -14.72 2.37 5.59
CA ASN A 68 -14.83 3.01 4.28
C ASN A 68 -15.77 2.26 3.32
N GLU A 69 -16.81 1.56 3.84
CA GLU A 69 -17.76 0.84 3.00
C GLU A 69 -18.49 1.77 2.04
N HIS A 70 -18.90 2.98 2.49
CA HIS A 70 -19.53 4.00 1.65
C HIS A 70 -18.68 4.42 0.45
N PHE A 71 -17.36 4.57 0.62
CA PHE A 71 -16.43 4.84 -0.46
C PHE A 71 -16.26 3.61 -1.38
N THR A 72 -16.11 2.41 -0.79
CA THR A 72 -15.99 1.16 -1.55
C THR A 72 -17.21 0.90 -2.43
N GLU A 73 -18.42 1.17 -1.93
CA GLU A 73 -19.66 1.05 -2.72
C GLU A 73 -19.72 2.08 -3.85
N ALA A 74 -19.25 3.32 -3.63
CA ALA A 74 -19.18 4.33 -4.68
C ALA A 74 -18.20 3.92 -5.80
N MET A 75 -17.02 3.39 -5.45
CA MET A 75 -16.06 2.86 -6.41
C MET A 75 -16.62 1.64 -7.17
N LYS A 76 -17.32 0.75 -6.45
CA LYS A 76 -18.01 -0.40 -7.06
C LYS A 76 -19.07 0.08 -8.06
N LYS A 77 -19.89 1.06 -7.69
CA LYS A 77 -20.89 1.64 -8.60
C LYS A 77 -20.24 2.21 -9.85
N ALA A 78 -19.18 2.99 -9.74
CA ALA A 78 -18.46 3.53 -10.89
C ALA A 78 -17.92 2.43 -11.83
N LYS A 79 -17.49 1.30 -11.26
CA LYS A 79 -17.08 0.12 -12.03
C LYS A 79 -18.27 -0.57 -12.71
N ASP A 80 -19.38 -0.76 -12.01
CA ASP A 80 -20.59 -1.42 -12.55
C ASP A 80 -21.23 -0.54 -13.64
N ASP A 81 -21.15 0.79 -13.54
CA ASP A 81 -21.56 1.77 -14.54
C ASP A 81 -20.60 1.85 -15.76
N GLY A 82 -19.47 1.11 -15.74
CA GLY A 82 -18.48 1.08 -16.83
C GLY A 82 -17.53 2.29 -16.85
N LEU A 83 -17.58 3.18 -15.86
CA LEU A 83 -16.71 4.34 -15.75
C LEU A 83 -15.26 3.97 -15.35
N LEU A 84 -15.11 2.86 -14.61
CA LEU A 84 -13.82 2.27 -14.24
C LEU A 84 -13.66 0.92 -14.92
N THR A 85 -12.74 0.81 -15.88
CA THR A 85 -12.56 -0.41 -16.68
C THR A 85 -11.49 -1.32 -16.10
N SER A 86 -11.68 -2.64 -16.18
CA SER A 86 -10.73 -3.62 -15.62
C SER A 86 -9.38 -3.63 -16.34
N GLU A 87 -9.31 -3.11 -17.55
CA GLU A 87 -8.09 -2.95 -18.35
C GLU A 87 -7.19 -1.85 -17.77
N LYS A 88 -7.79 -0.76 -17.25
CA LYS A 88 -7.07 0.45 -16.84
C LYS A 88 -7.07 0.70 -15.32
N TYR A 89 -7.96 0.03 -14.58
CA TYR A 89 -8.14 0.21 -13.14
C TYR A 89 -8.14 -1.12 -12.40
N LYS A 90 -7.59 -1.10 -11.19
CA LYS A 90 -7.67 -2.21 -10.24
C LYS A 90 -7.84 -1.70 -8.81
N GLY A 91 -8.88 -2.15 -8.12
CA GLY A 91 -9.00 -2.02 -6.67
C GLY A 91 -8.53 -3.30 -5.98
N ILE A 92 -7.78 -3.17 -4.89
CA ILE A 92 -7.34 -4.28 -4.03
C ILE A 92 -7.53 -3.92 -2.56
N GLY A 93 -7.68 -4.94 -1.73
CA GLY A 93 -7.57 -4.83 -0.29
C GLY A 93 -6.24 -5.42 0.19
N ILE A 94 -5.63 -4.79 1.20
CA ILE A 94 -4.51 -5.37 1.94
C ILE A 94 -4.87 -5.31 3.42
N VAL A 95 -4.88 -6.46 4.08
CA VAL A 95 -5.25 -6.57 5.49
C VAL A 95 -4.00 -6.48 6.35
N ASP A 96 -3.99 -5.53 7.30
CA ASP A 96 -2.98 -5.43 8.34
C ASP A 96 -3.23 -6.49 9.42
N CYS A 97 -2.70 -7.69 9.21
CA CYS A 97 -2.89 -8.79 10.17
C CYS A 97 -2.17 -8.55 11.51
N ALA A 98 -1.18 -7.64 11.55
CA ALA A 98 -0.45 -7.28 12.76
C ALA A 98 -1.19 -6.22 13.61
N ALA A 99 -2.31 -5.67 13.14
CA ALA A 99 -3.08 -4.67 13.87
C ALA A 99 -4.10 -5.30 14.84
N THR A 100 -4.42 -6.58 14.69
CA THR A 100 -5.45 -7.26 15.48
C THR A 100 -4.92 -8.50 16.21
N TRP A 101 -5.59 -8.89 17.28
CA TRP A 101 -5.35 -10.17 17.96
C TRP A 101 -6.11 -11.36 17.35
N LYS A 102 -6.97 -11.11 16.38
CA LYS A 102 -7.78 -12.17 15.74
C LYS A 102 -6.89 -13.23 15.07
N PRO A 103 -7.25 -14.52 15.19
CA PRO A 103 -6.50 -15.59 14.52
C PRO A 103 -6.53 -15.42 12.99
N ASN A 104 -5.43 -15.71 12.33
CA ASN A 104 -5.28 -15.55 10.87
C ASN A 104 -6.34 -16.30 10.05
N PHE A 105 -6.81 -17.48 10.51
CA PHE A 105 -7.86 -18.21 9.81
C PHE A 105 -9.19 -17.46 9.78
N LEU A 106 -9.54 -16.76 10.86
CA LEU A 106 -10.75 -15.95 10.94
C LEU A 106 -10.66 -14.72 10.04
N ILE A 107 -9.49 -14.05 10.05
CA ILE A 107 -9.21 -12.92 9.15
C ILE A 107 -9.37 -13.36 7.69
N ARG A 108 -8.77 -14.49 7.30
CA ARG A 108 -8.87 -15.03 5.94
C ARG A 108 -10.32 -15.37 5.54
N THR A 109 -11.11 -15.93 6.46
CA THR A 109 -12.50 -16.25 6.20
C THR A 109 -13.32 -15.00 5.89
N ILE A 110 -13.21 -13.97 6.73
CA ILE A 110 -13.92 -12.69 6.56
C ILE A 110 -13.45 -11.99 5.27
N ALA A 111 -12.14 -11.91 5.05
CA ALA A 111 -11.55 -11.31 3.86
C ALA A 111 -12.01 -12.06 2.58
N GLY A 112 -12.08 -13.38 2.60
CA GLY A 112 -12.59 -14.19 1.50
C GLY A 112 -14.06 -13.88 1.14
N GLN A 113 -14.91 -13.64 2.13
CA GLN A 113 -16.30 -13.21 1.90
C GLN A 113 -16.36 -11.82 1.25
N LYS A 114 -15.54 -10.86 1.74
CA LYS A 114 -15.44 -9.53 1.14
C LYS A 114 -14.85 -9.56 -0.27
N ALA A 115 -13.83 -10.37 -0.51
CA ALA A 115 -13.25 -10.55 -1.83
C ALA A 115 -14.30 -11.02 -2.87
N LYS A 116 -15.19 -11.92 -2.47
CA LYS A 116 -16.33 -12.38 -3.30
C LYS A 116 -17.38 -11.28 -3.49
N LYS A 117 -17.79 -10.60 -2.41
CA LYS A 117 -18.78 -9.49 -2.46
C LYS A 117 -18.36 -8.40 -3.44
N TYR A 118 -17.10 -7.97 -3.37
CA TYR A 118 -16.58 -6.85 -4.17
C TYR A 118 -15.87 -7.28 -5.45
N LYS A 119 -15.81 -8.57 -5.75
CA LYS A 119 -15.10 -9.16 -6.90
C LYS A 119 -13.66 -8.60 -7.02
N THR A 120 -12.94 -8.61 -5.90
CA THR A 120 -11.62 -8.02 -5.75
C THR A 120 -10.60 -9.04 -5.21
N VAL A 121 -9.33 -8.65 -5.20
CA VAL A 121 -8.23 -9.39 -4.55
C VAL A 121 -8.01 -8.80 -3.17
N ILE A 122 -7.89 -9.66 -2.16
CA ILE A 122 -7.51 -9.25 -0.81
C ILE A 122 -6.24 -10.00 -0.43
N LEU A 123 -5.23 -9.24 -0.01
CA LEU A 123 -3.88 -9.68 0.35
C LEU A 123 -3.67 -9.54 1.86
N PHE A 124 -2.61 -10.17 2.38
CA PHE A 124 -2.35 -10.21 3.81
C PHE A 124 -0.94 -9.72 4.14
N ASP A 125 -0.84 -8.65 4.89
CA ASP A 125 0.40 -8.13 5.48
C ASP A 125 0.49 -8.59 6.96
N TYR A 126 1.24 -9.66 7.21
CA TYR A 126 1.33 -10.25 8.54
C TYR A 126 2.28 -9.49 9.48
N ASP A 127 3.22 -8.72 8.93
CA ASP A 127 4.31 -8.07 9.67
C ASP A 127 4.19 -6.54 9.67
N ALA A 128 3.07 -6.01 9.19
CA ALA A 128 2.85 -4.58 8.96
C ALA A 128 3.95 -3.94 8.10
N THR A 129 4.46 -4.68 7.12
CA THR A 129 5.55 -4.27 6.25
C THR A 129 5.17 -3.04 5.43
N LEU A 130 3.99 -3.07 4.79
CA LEU A 130 3.51 -1.95 3.99
C LEU A 130 3.13 -0.75 4.85
N ARG A 131 2.50 -0.99 6.02
CA ARG A 131 2.19 0.08 6.95
C ARG A 131 3.43 0.88 7.33
N LYS A 132 4.51 0.18 7.67
CA LYS A 132 5.80 0.81 8.05
C LYS A 132 6.47 1.50 6.87
N ALA A 133 6.43 0.89 5.68
CA ALA A 133 7.07 1.43 4.49
C ALA A 133 6.37 2.68 3.92
N TRP A 134 5.05 2.77 4.09
CA TRP A 134 4.25 3.89 3.56
C TRP A 134 3.76 4.87 4.63
N GLY A 135 4.18 4.71 5.89
CA GLY A 135 3.73 5.55 7.00
C GLY A 135 2.20 5.53 7.18
N LEU A 136 1.56 4.35 7.01
CA LEU A 136 0.12 4.22 7.13
C LEU A 136 -0.30 4.20 8.60
N LYS A 137 -1.48 4.72 8.86
CA LYS A 137 -2.02 4.79 10.21
C LYS A 137 -2.50 3.40 10.66
N LYS A 138 -2.11 3.00 11.88
CA LYS A 138 -2.57 1.79 12.55
C LYS A 138 -4.00 1.96 13.10
N ASP A 139 -4.68 0.84 13.40
CA ASP A 139 -5.99 0.78 14.04
C ASP A 139 -7.06 1.60 13.27
N THR A 140 -7.02 1.51 11.94
CA THR A 140 -7.94 2.20 11.03
C THR A 140 -7.87 1.62 9.62
N ALA A 141 -8.59 2.24 8.67
CA ALA A 141 -8.42 2.03 7.25
C ALA A 141 -7.56 3.15 6.64
N ASN A 142 -6.85 2.82 5.56
CA ASN A 142 -6.11 3.78 4.75
C ASN A 142 -6.47 3.54 3.29
N VAL A 143 -6.78 4.61 2.56
CA VAL A 143 -7.14 4.57 1.13
C VAL A 143 -6.05 5.27 0.36
N ILE A 144 -5.43 4.58 -0.59
CA ILE A 144 -4.34 5.09 -1.41
C ILE A 144 -4.71 4.91 -2.88
N LEU A 145 -4.64 5.99 -3.67
CA LEU A 145 -4.83 5.97 -5.11
C LEU A 145 -3.49 6.23 -5.79
N LEU A 146 -3.05 5.26 -6.59
CA LEU A 146 -1.83 5.35 -7.39
C LEU A 146 -2.19 5.44 -8.87
N ASP A 147 -1.47 6.27 -9.62
CA ASP A 147 -1.58 6.29 -11.07
C ASP A 147 -0.87 5.09 -11.73
N LYS A 148 -0.93 5.00 -13.06
CA LYS A 148 -0.32 3.93 -13.86
C LYS A 148 1.21 3.84 -13.74
N ASN A 149 1.86 4.90 -13.24
CA ASN A 149 3.30 4.95 -12.97
C ASN A 149 3.63 4.66 -11.50
N GLN A 150 2.60 4.27 -10.71
CA GLN A 150 2.72 3.99 -9.26
C GLN A 150 3.04 5.25 -8.43
N VAL A 151 2.69 6.44 -8.93
CA VAL A 151 2.80 7.69 -8.18
C VAL A 151 1.53 7.89 -7.35
N CYS A 152 1.68 8.21 -6.07
CA CYS A 152 0.57 8.49 -5.17
C CYS A 152 -0.15 9.78 -5.60
N ARG A 153 -1.43 9.67 -5.90
CA ARG A 153 -2.27 10.79 -6.33
C ARG A 153 -3.25 11.22 -5.23
N ALA A 154 -3.60 10.29 -4.35
CA ALA A 154 -4.35 10.58 -3.13
C ALA A 154 -4.01 9.56 -2.04
N ILE A 155 -4.06 10.02 -0.79
CA ILE A 155 -3.94 9.17 0.40
C ILE A 155 -4.82 9.71 1.51
N VAL A 156 -5.72 8.87 2.03
CA VAL A 156 -6.58 9.18 3.18
C VAL A 156 -6.28 8.17 4.28
N ARG A 157 -5.84 8.67 5.43
CA ARG A 157 -5.50 7.85 6.62
C ARG A 157 -6.65 7.94 7.63
N GLY A 158 -7.61 7.02 7.53
CA GLY A 158 -8.84 6.98 8.31
C GLY A 158 -10.08 6.85 7.45
N ARG A 159 -11.22 7.32 7.98
CA ARG A 159 -12.47 7.37 7.23
C ARG A 159 -12.38 8.42 6.12
N VAL A 160 -12.76 8.04 4.90
CA VAL A 160 -12.92 8.98 3.79
C VAL A 160 -14.08 9.92 4.12
N PRO A 161 -13.87 11.26 4.17
CA PRO A 161 -14.95 12.21 4.36
C PRO A 161 -16.01 12.10 3.25
N ASP A 162 -17.28 12.29 3.60
CA ASP A 162 -18.38 12.08 2.66
C ASP A 162 -18.30 13.03 1.46
N ASP A 163 -17.83 14.25 1.65
CA ASP A 163 -17.56 15.25 0.62
C ASP A 163 -16.37 14.93 -0.29
N GLN A 164 -15.47 14.03 0.14
CA GLN A 164 -14.32 13.58 -0.66
C GLN A 164 -14.61 12.31 -1.46
N VAL A 165 -15.71 11.60 -1.22
CA VAL A 165 -16.03 10.35 -1.91
C VAL A 165 -16.11 10.57 -3.43
N GLN A 166 -16.94 11.49 -3.88
CA GLN A 166 -17.11 11.75 -5.33
C GLN A 166 -15.85 12.34 -5.99
N PRO A 167 -15.14 13.30 -5.38
CA PRO A 167 -13.83 13.74 -5.88
C PRO A 167 -12.81 12.62 -6.09
N LEU A 168 -12.71 11.66 -5.15
CA LEU A 168 -11.78 10.53 -5.27
C LEU A 168 -12.21 9.53 -6.36
N VAL A 169 -13.52 9.28 -6.50
CA VAL A 169 -14.06 8.47 -7.60
C VAL A 169 -13.73 9.12 -8.94
N GLN A 170 -13.98 10.42 -9.07
CA GLN A 170 -13.70 11.16 -10.30
C GLN A 170 -12.21 11.16 -10.62
N MET A 171 -11.35 11.38 -9.62
CA MET A 171 -9.89 11.29 -9.79
C MET A 171 -9.47 9.92 -10.35
N ALA A 172 -10.04 8.82 -9.83
CA ALA A 172 -9.73 7.49 -10.36
C ALA A 172 -10.17 7.31 -11.82
N ILE A 173 -11.30 7.91 -12.22
CA ILE A 173 -11.79 7.91 -13.61
C ILE A 173 -10.84 8.71 -14.51
N ASP A 174 -10.44 9.91 -14.10
CA ASP A 174 -9.60 10.81 -14.89
C ASP A 174 -8.22 10.19 -15.13
N LEU A 175 -7.61 9.59 -14.09
CA LEU A 175 -6.29 8.94 -14.17
C LEU A 175 -6.23 7.77 -15.17
N GLN A 176 -7.37 7.13 -15.51
CA GLN A 176 -7.40 6.12 -16.57
C GLN A 176 -7.23 6.72 -17.97
N GLY A 177 -7.54 7.99 -18.15
CA GLY A 177 -7.43 8.71 -19.40
C GLY A 177 -6.04 9.24 -19.71
N GLU A 178 -5.22 9.41 -18.67
CA GLU A 178 -3.82 9.84 -18.81
C GLU A 178 -2.93 8.72 -19.36
#